data_7a7670579e45bdf43e898640ec5e0717
#
_entry.id   7a7670579e45bdf43e898640ec5e0717
#
_cell.length_a   1.000
_cell.length_b   1.000
_cell.length_c   1.000
_cell.angle_alpha   90.00
_cell.angle_beta   90.00
_cell.angle_gamma   90.00
#
_symmetry.space_group_name_H-M   'P 1'
#
loop_
_entity.id
_entity.type
_entity.pdbx_description
1 polymer ?
#
loop_
_entity_poly.entity_id
_entity_poly.type
_entity_poly.pdbx_seq_one_letter_code
_entity_poly.pdbx_strand_id
1 'polypeptide(L)'
;MAITMRNKKDNIDVNNLVTLSAIIVISSVVPIVLLAAPALVGIFISTLGLTPQHSGYLISSEMAGMGLATLPALFWVKAINWQRIALIALIVAALGQLVTVAVDSFGWLLAVRFIIGLATGTLMSVCLVSINLSVNPDRIFGLWVVGQLSFGSLVIAILPSVVDSFGVAGFYVPLAAIFLLLIFLVNHLPTHTPSTLEKYNVEHSSESTTFIRVCMGVVGVFVFYSGLSGAWTYIERVGNGAGLDISVINNALVVSSLAGIVGALSASVLSTKWGRLVPASLGFVLMVASLILLTDTIFFVAVTPVVFLLTASLFKFTWTFTLPYLLSSISDNDATGRSVVVVNFGIGCGLAAGPAISAMVLTGNDYADIMWISALFMVICLLLFLPLLFQKST
;
A
#
# COMPACT_ATOMS: atom_id res chain seq x y z
N MET A 1 -36.26 30.49 22.35
CA MET A 1 -36.48 29.08 22.75
C MET A 1 -36.73 28.24 21.49
N ALA A 2 -35.71 28.09 20.63
CA ALA A 2 -35.74 27.32 19.37
C ALA A 2 -34.36 27.06 18.83
N ILE A 3 -33.41 26.56 19.64
CA ILE A 3 -32.10 26.08 19.17
C ILE A 3 -31.72 24.96 20.16
N THR A 4 -32.24 23.77 19.98
CA THR A 4 -31.67 22.53 20.59
C THR A 4 -32.45 21.29 20.11
N MET A 5 -32.57 21.14 18.80
CA MET A 5 -32.80 19.81 18.20
C MET A 5 -31.68 19.57 17.14
N ARG A 6 -30.44 19.60 17.59
CA ARG A 6 -29.31 19.07 16.80
C ARG A 6 -29.40 17.55 16.94
N ASN A 7 -29.76 16.91 15.85
CA ASN A 7 -30.02 15.49 15.73
C ASN A 7 -28.93 14.66 16.43
N LYS A 8 -29.34 13.85 17.41
CA LYS A 8 -28.53 12.88 18.14
C LYS A 8 -28.04 11.71 17.26
N LYS A 9 -28.36 11.75 15.94
CA LYS A 9 -27.95 10.77 14.93
C LYS A 9 -26.56 11.03 14.29
N ASP A 10 -25.94 12.18 14.55
CA ASP A 10 -24.76 12.61 13.78
C ASP A 10 -23.39 12.28 14.41
N ASN A 11 -23.33 11.58 15.54
CA ASN A 11 -22.07 11.17 16.17
C ASN A 11 -22.03 9.65 16.32
N ILE A 12 -21.66 8.96 15.22
CA ILE A 12 -21.28 7.54 15.31
C ILE A 12 -19.99 7.47 16.11
N ASP A 13 -20.01 6.73 17.22
CA ASP A 13 -18.80 6.49 18.00
C ASP A 13 -17.80 5.66 17.19
N VAL A 14 -16.66 6.24 16.92
CA VAL A 14 -15.57 5.58 16.16
C VAL A 14 -15.10 4.31 16.89
N ASN A 15 -15.22 4.24 18.21
CA ASN A 15 -14.78 3.11 19.04
C ASN A 15 -15.84 1.99 19.13
N ASN A 16 -17.00 2.16 18.54
CA ASN A 16 -17.98 1.07 18.45
C ASN A 16 -17.39 -0.07 17.59
N LEU A 17 -17.54 -1.30 18.08
CA LEU A 17 -17.02 -2.50 17.42
C LEU A 17 -17.49 -2.62 15.95
N VAL A 18 -18.74 -2.28 15.66
CA VAL A 18 -19.31 -2.33 14.31
C VAL A 18 -18.61 -1.29 13.40
N THR A 19 -18.39 -0.07 13.91
CA THR A 19 -17.68 1.00 13.20
C THR A 19 -16.24 0.59 12.91
N LEU A 20 -15.52 0.10 13.91
CA LEU A 20 -14.14 -0.37 13.75
C LEU A 20 -14.05 -1.53 12.77
N SER A 21 -14.98 -2.50 12.85
CA SER A 21 -15.03 -3.61 11.89
C SER A 21 -15.29 -3.13 10.46
N ALA A 22 -16.21 -2.16 10.27
CA ALA A 22 -16.47 -1.58 8.95
C ALA A 22 -15.22 -0.88 8.37
N ILE A 23 -14.53 -0.09 9.19
CA ILE A 23 -13.28 0.59 8.80
C ILE A 23 -12.21 -0.43 8.39
N ILE A 24 -11.98 -1.46 9.23
CA ILE A 24 -10.97 -2.49 8.96
C ILE A 24 -11.30 -3.26 7.68
N VAL A 25 -12.54 -3.69 7.49
CA VAL A 25 -12.95 -4.45 6.30
C VAL A 25 -12.78 -3.61 5.04
N ILE A 26 -13.30 -2.38 5.01
CA ILE A 26 -13.17 -1.50 3.83
C ILE A 26 -11.70 -1.23 3.53
N SER A 27 -10.91 -0.83 4.52
CA SER A 27 -9.50 -0.51 4.32
C SER A 27 -8.64 -1.72 3.94
N SER A 28 -9.05 -2.94 4.30
CA SER A 28 -8.36 -4.18 3.93
C SER A 28 -8.58 -4.56 2.46
N VAL A 29 -9.77 -4.25 1.91
CA VAL A 29 -10.11 -4.56 0.51
C VAL A 29 -9.53 -3.52 -0.47
N VAL A 30 -9.52 -2.26 -0.07
CA VAL A 30 -9.12 -1.13 -0.94
C VAL A 30 -7.77 -1.31 -1.64
N PRO A 31 -6.66 -1.73 -0.99
CA PRO A 31 -5.36 -1.84 -1.62
C PRO A 31 -5.14 -3.17 -2.37
N ILE A 32 -6.20 -3.90 -2.73
CA ILE A 32 -6.10 -5.26 -3.28
C ILE A 32 -5.27 -5.34 -4.57
N VAL A 33 -5.35 -4.33 -5.44
CA VAL A 33 -4.58 -4.32 -6.68
C VAL A 33 -3.08 -4.24 -6.40
N LEU A 34 -2.64 -3.48 -5.41
CA LEU A 34 -1.25 -3.49 -4.96
C LEU A 34 -0.84 -4.86 -4.42
N LEU A 35 -1.69 -5.46 -3.60
CA LEU A 35 -1.38 -6.74 -2.96
C LEU A 35 -1.31 -7.88 -3.97
N ALA A 36 -2.23 -7.90 -4.95
CA ALA A 36 -2.30 -8.88 -6.02
C ALA A 36 -1.48 -8.48 -7.28
N ALA A 37 -0.75 -7.36 -7.25
CA ALA A 37 -0.04 -6.84 -8.42
C ALA A 37 0.85 -7.88 -9.14
N PRO A 38 1.62 -8.75 -8.46
CA PRO A 38 2.40 -9.77 -9.14
C PRO A 38 1.56 -10.68 -10.02
N ALA A 39 0.47 -11.21 -9.47
CA ALA A 39 -0.44 -12.09 -10.19
C ALA A 39 -1.19 -11.35 -11.31
N LEU A 40 -1.56 -10.08 -11.09
CA LEU A 40 -2.26 -9.26 -12.08
C LEU A 40 -1.39 -8.97 -13.31
N VAL A 41 -0.09 -8.72 -13.14
CA VAL A 41 0.83 -8.56 -14.28
C VAL A 41 0.82 -9.81 -15.15
N GLY A 42 0.88 -11.01 -14.54
CA GLY A 42 0.77 -12.28 -15.25
C GLY A 42 -0.54 -12.41 -16.04
N ILE A 43 -1.65 -12.05 -15.41
CA ILE A 43 -2.99 -12.10 -16.02
C ILE A 43 -3.11 -11.11 -17.18
N PHE A 44 -2.62 -9.88 -17.04
CA PHE A 44 -2.67 -8.89 -18.12
C PHE A 44 -1.89 -9.36 -19.35
N ILE A 45 -0.75 -10.01 -19.15
CA ILE A 45 0.04 -10.57 -20.25
C ILE A 45 -0.70 -11.74 -20.89
N SER A 46 -1.20 -12.68 -20.11
CA SER A 46 -1.80 -13.92 -20.63
C SER A 46 -3.19 -13.74 -21.22
N THR A 47 -4.02 -12.86 -20.65
CA THR A 47 -5.43 -12.71 -21.04
C THR A 47 -5.70 -11.50 -21.92
N LEU A 48 -4.99 -10.38 -21.71
CA LEU A 48 -5.15 -9.15 -22.49
C LEU A 48 -4.05 -8.97 -23.55
N GLY A 49 -3.07 -9.87 -23.62
CA GLY A 49 -1.96 -9.77 -24.57
C GLY A 49 -1.09 -8.52 -24.38
N LEU A 50 -1.10 -7.93 -23.18
CA LEU A 50 -0.32 -6.73 -22.88
C LEU A 50 1.16 -7.09 -22.71
N THR A 51 2.02 -6.14 -23.04
CA THR A 51 3.45 -6.27 -22.71
C THR A 51 3.65 -6.17 -21.18
N PRO A 52 4.76 -6.68 -20.64
CA PRO A 52 5.09 -6.48 -19.23
C PRO A 52 5.14 -5.00 -18.85
N GLN A 53 5.64 -4.14 -19.75
CA GLN A 53 5.69 -2.69 -19.56
C GLN A 53 4.29 -2.08 -19.43
N HIS A 54 3.37 -2.42 -20.35
CA HIS A 54 1.99 -1.96 -20.30
C HIS A 54 1.28 -2.43 -19.03
N SER A 55 1.54 -3.65 -18.58
CA SER A 55 1.00 -4.20 -17.33
C SER A 55 1.46 -3.38 -16.11
N GLY A 56 2.73 -3.02 -16.05
CA GLY A 56 3.26 -2.14 -15.00
C GLY A 56 2.64 -0.74 -15.02
N TYR A 57 2.42 -0.16 -16.21
CA TYR A 57 1.77 1.15 -16.31
C TYR A 57 0.30 1.12 -15.85
N LEU A 58 -0.43 0.00 -16.04
CA LEU A 58 -1.78 -0.13 -15.50
C LEU A 58 -1.80 -0.13 -13.97
N ILE A 59 -0.90 -0.89 -13.33
CA ILE A 59 -0.74 -0.87 -11.87
C ILE A 59 -0.35 0.54 -11.39
N SER A 60 0.63 1.15 -12.05
CA SER A 60 1.10 2.50 -11.74
C SER A 60 -0.02 3.54 -11.85
N SER A 61 -0.87 3.47 -12.89
CA SER A 61 -1.97 4.41 -13.10
C SER A 61 -2.97 4.38 -11.95
N GLU A 62 -3.33 3.20 -11.47
CA GLU A 62 -4.24 3.06 -10.33
C GLU A 62 -3.60 3.57 -9.04
N MET A 63 -2.33 3.23 -8.79
CA MET A 63 -1.60 3.73 -7.63
C MET A 63 -1.43 5.25 -7.68
N ALA A 64 -1.25 5.84 -8.86
CA ALA A 64 -1.19 7.28 -9.05
C ALA A 64 -2.51 7.96 -8.67
N GLY A 65 -3.63 7.40 -9.12
CA GLY A 65 -4.96 7.86 -8.71
C GLY A 65 -5.14 7.79 -7.19
N MET A 66 -4.76 6.65 -6.60
CA MET A 66 -4.86 6.42 -5.15
C MET A 66 -4.01 7.42 -4.35
N GLY A 67 -2.77 7.65 -4.77
CA GLY A 67 -1.88 8.64 -4.14
C GLY A 67 -2.39 10.07 -4.31
N LEU A 68 -2.83 10.45 -5.52
CA LEU A 68 -3.33 11.80 -5.79
C LEU A 68 -4.59 12.12 -4.98
N ALA A 69 -5.46 11.15 -4.70
CA ALA A 69 -6.66 11.34 -3.90
C ALA A 69 -6.38 11.80 -2.46
N THR A 70 -5.16 11.58 -1.95
CA THR A 70 -4.78 12.01 -0.59
C THR A 70 -4.64 13.52 -0.46
N LEU A 71 -4.30 14.24 -1.53
CA LEU A 71 -4.12 15.70 -1.49
C LEU A 71 -5.45 16.45 -1.28
N PRO A 72 -6.50 16.23 -2.11
CA PRO A 72 -7.78 16.87 -1.88
C PRO A 72 -8.40 16.48 -0.54
N ALA A 73 -8.07 15.30 0.00
CA ALA A 73 -8.59 14.84 1.30
C ALA A 73 -8.30 15.85 2.42
N LEU A 74 -7.18 16.57 2.36
CA LEU A 74 -6.84 17.66 3.29
C LEU A 74 -7.92 18.73 3.41
N PHE A 75 -8.61 19.01 2.31
CA PHE A 75 -9.59 20.08 2.25
C PHE A 75 -11.01 19.55 2.53
N TRP A 76 -11.39 18.44 1.87
CA TRP A 76 -12.77 17.97 1.95
C TRP A 76 -13.09 17.14 3.21
N VAL A 77 -12.10 16.53 3.87
CA VAL A 77 -12.32 15.75 5.11
C VAL A 77 -13.05 16.59 6.19
N LYS A 78 -12.83 17.90 6.23
CA LYS A 78 -13.52 18.82 7.16
C LYS A 78 -14.88 19.30 6.66
N ALA A 79 -15.11 19.27 5.33
CA ALA A 79 -16.26 19.94 4.71
C ALA A 79 -17.37 18.98 4.24
N ILE A 80 -17.04 17.72 3.94
CA ILE A 80 -17.94 16.78 3.28
C ILE A 80 -18.32 15.64 4.23
N ASN A 81 -19.54 15.13 4.09
CA ASN A 81 -20.00 13.94 4.80
C ASN A 81 -19.25 12.70 4.29
N TRP A 82 -18.53 12.02 5.19
CA TRP A 82 -17.67 10.89 4.86
C TRP A 82 -18.43 9.68 4.33
N GLN A 83 -19.65 9.44 4.83
CA GLN A 83 -20.50 8.36 4.32
C GLN A 83 -20.91 8.62 2.86
N ARG A 84 -21.26 9.86 2.51
CA ARG A 84 -21.66 10.20 1.14
C ARG A 84 -20.49 10.04 0.17
N ILE A 85 -19.31 10.54 0.53
CA ILE A 85 -18.14 10.41 -0.36
C ILE A 85 -17.67 8.96 -0.46
N ALA A 86 -17.74 8.18 0.62
CA ALA A 86 -17.44 6.75 0.61
C ALA A 86 -18.42 5.96 -0.27
N LEU A 87 -19.72 6.28 -0.22
CA LEU A 87 -20.72 5.68 -1.09
C LEU A 87 -20.43 5.96 -2.57
N ILE A 88 -20.17 7.21 -2.92
CA ILE A 88 -19.83 7.60 -4.30
C ILE A 88 -18.56 6.87 -4.75
N ALA A 89 -17.54 6.84 -3.92
CA ALA A 89 -16.27 6.18 -4.24
C ALA A 89 -16.43 4.67 -4.43
N LEU A 90 -17.23 3.98 -3.61
CA LEU A 90 -17.53 2.56 -3.79
C LEU A 90 -18.28 2.28 -5.09
N ILE A 91 -19.26 3.12 -5.44
CA ILE A 91 -20.00 2.99 -6.70
C ILE A 91 -19.06 3.20 -7.90
N VAL A 92 -18.23 4.26 -7.87
CA VAL A 92 -17.26 4.55 -8.93
C VAL A 92 -16.25 3.42 -9.06
N ALA A 93 -15.72 2.90 -7.94
CA ALA A 93 -14.81 1.77 -7.95
C ALA A 93 -15.47 0.50 -8.54
N ALA A 94 -16.69 0.17 -8.10
CA ALA A 94 -17.42 -1.01 -8.60
C ALA A 94 -17.70 -0.92 -10.10
N LEU A 95 -18.25 0.21 -10.56
CA LEU A 95 -18.51 0.43 -11.99
C LEU A 95 -17.21 0.43 -12.81
N GLY A 96 -16.16 1.06 -12.29
CA GLY A 96 -14.85 1.05 -12.93
C GLY A 96 -14.27 -0.35 -13.10
N GLN A 97 -14.44 -1.25 -12.10
CA GLN A 97 -14.02 -2.65 -12.25
C GLN A 97 -14.76 -3.34 -13.39
N LEU A 98 -16.07 -3.13 -13.51
CA LEU A 98 -16.86 -3.70 -14.62
C LEU A 98 -16.45 -3.12 -15.98
N VAL A 99 -16.23 -1.81 -16.05
CA VAL A 99 -15.74 -1.14 -17.27
C VAL A 99 -14.37 -1.66 -17.69
N THR A 100 -13.48 -2.00 -16.73
CA THR A 100 -12.17 -2.59 -17.02
C THR A 100 -12.28 -3.89 -17.85
N VAL A 101 -13.33 -4.68 -17.63
CA VAL A 101 -13.55 -5.95 -18.38
C VAL A 101 -14.04 -5.69 -19.80
N ALA A 102 -14.69 -4.56 -20.04
CA ALA A 102 -15.32 -4.23 -21.32
C ALA A 102 -14.45 -3.34 -22.24
N VAL A 103 -13.29 -2.90 -21.76
CA VAL A 103 -12.43 -1.94 -22.49
C VAL A 103 -11.21 -2.65 -23.06
N ASP A 104 -11.03 -2.58 -24.38
CA ASP A 104 -9.87 -3.18 -25.08
C ASP A 104 -8.73 -2.17 -25.33
N SER A 105 -9.01 -0.87 -25.33
CA SER A 105 -8.01 0.16 -25.60
C SER A 105 -7.14 0.42 -24.39
N PHE A 106 -5.81 0.28 -24.54
CA PHE A 106 -4.85 0.53 -23.47
C PHE A 106 -4.96 1.95 -22.85
N GLY A 107 -5.17 2.98 -23.66
CA GLY A 107 -5.33 4.35 -23.16
C GLY A 107 -6.58 4.51 -22.27
N TRP A 108 -7.69 3.88 -22.66
CA TRP A 108 -8.90 3.87 -21.84
C TRP A 108 -8.74 3.03 -20.58
N LEU A 109 -8.02 1.90 -20.64
CA LEU A 109 -7.68 1.10 -19.46
C LEU A 109 -6.89 1.94 -18.45
N LEU A 110 -5.88 2.70 -18.89
CA LEU A 110 -5.13 3.61 -18.01
C LEU A 110 -6.05 4.63 -17.34
N ALA A 111 -6.94 5.28 -18.11
CA ALA A 111 -7.86 6.28 -17.57
C ALA A 111 -8.83 5.67 -16.55
N VAL A 112 -9.41 4.52 -16.86
CA VAL A 112 -10.33 3.80 -15.95
C VAL A 112 -9.60 3.37 -14.68
N ARG A 113 -8.38 2.80 -14.77
CA ARG A 113 -7.57 2.41 -13.60
C ARG A 113 -7.24 3.63 -12.73
N PHE A 114 -6.89 4.76 -13.34
CA PHE A 114 -6.64 6.00 -12.62
C PHE A 114 -7.88 6.50 -11.85
N ILE A 115 -9.06 6.47 -12.48
CA ILE A 115 -10.33 6.87 -11.83
C ILE A 115 -10.68 5.94 -10.67
N ILE A 116 -10.48 4.61 -10.84
CA ILE A 116 -10.65 3.64 -9.76
C ILE A 116 -9.67 3.97 -8.62
N GLY A 117 -8.41 4.27 -8.97
CA GLY A 117 -7.41 4.70 -8.00
C GLY A 117 -7.85 5.93 -7.20
N LEU A 118 -8.40 6.97 -7.84
CA LEU A 118 -8.96 8.13 -7.15
C LEU A 118 -10.08 7.75 -6.18
N ALA A 119 -10.96 6.85 -6.58
CA ALA A 119 -12.05 6.37 -5.73
C ALA A 119 -11.54 5.56 -4.53
N THR A 120 -10.66 4.59 -4.77
CA THR A 120 -10.09 3.75 -3.71
C THR A 120 -9.18 4.56 -2.76
N GLY A 121 -8.41 5.52 -3.26
CA GLY A 121 -7.63 6.45 -2.45
C GLY A 121 -8.49 7.37 -1.57
N THR A 122 -9.64 7.79 -2.08
CA THR A 122 -10.64 8.54 -1.30
C THR A 122 -11.19 7.69 -0.15
N LEU A 123 -11.55 6.43 -0.41
CA LEU A 123 -11.98 5.47 0.62
C LEU A 123 -10.91 5.26 1.68
N MET A 124 -9.65 5.06 1.22
CA MET A 124 -8.52 4.86 2.12
C MET A 124 -8.32 6.08 3.02
N SER A 125 -8.43 7.30 2.47
CA SER A 125 -8.32 8.54 3.25
C SER A 125 -9.37 8.62 4.36
N VAL A 126 -10.64 8.28 4.07
CA VAL A 126 -11.71 8.19 5.09
C VAL A 126 -11.36 7.18 6.17
N CYS A 127 -10.92 5.99 5.80
CA CYS A 127 -10.56 4.94 6.75
C CYS A 127 -9.37 5.33 7.64
N LEU A 128 -8.29 5.86 7.05
CA LEU A 128 -7.09 6.25 7.79
C LEU A 128 -7.37 7.39 8.79
N VAL A 129 -8.15 8.39 8.38
CA VAL A 129 -8.57 9.45 9.32
C VAL A 129 -9.43 8.87 10.43
N SER A 130 -10.36 7.96 10.12
CA SER A 130 -11.20 7.30 11.11
C SER A 130 -10.38 6.46 12.11
N ILE A 131 -9.36 5.74 11.65
CA ILE A 131 -8.44 4.96 12.50
C ILE A 131 -7.73 5.91 13.50
N ASN A 132 -7.22 7.04 13.02
CA ASN A 132 -6.52 8.02 13.87
C ASN A 132 -7.43 8.66 14.93
N LEU A 133 -8.75 8.62 14.75
CA LEU A 133 -9.73 9.10 15.75
C LEU A 133 -10.09 8.05 16.81
N SER A 134 -9.65 6.81 16.66
CA SER A 134 -9.90 5.73 17.63
C SER A 134 -9.09 5.91 18.92
N VAL A 135 -9.53 5.27 20.01
CA VAL A 135 -8.83 5.30 21.31
C VAL A 135 -7.46 4.61 21.23
N ASN A 136 -7.31 3.60 20.38
CA ASN A 136 -6.07 2.83 20.19
C ASN A 136 -5.72 2.71 18.71
N PRO A 137 -5.24 3.79 18.06
CA PRO A 137 -4.93 3.80 16.63
C PRO A 137 -3.97 2.69 16.22
N ASP A 138 -2.90 2.47 16.99
CA ASP A 138 -1.85 1.48 16.69
C ASP A 138 -2.42 0.07 16.59
N ARG A 139 -3.33 -0.29 17.50
CA ARG A 139 -4.02 -1.59 17.46
C ARG A 139 -4.87 -1.74 16.21
N ILE A 140 -5.60 -0.69 15.84
CA ILE A 140 -6.47 -0.72 14.66
C ILE A 140 -5.65 -0.76 13.37
N PHE A 141 -4.53 -0.03 13.31
CA PHE A 141 -3.55 -0.15 12.21
C PHE A 141 -3.00 -1.57 12.10
N GLY A 142 -2.64 -2.19 13.23
CA GLY A 142 -2.19 -3.58 13.24
C GLY A 142 -3.24 -4.55 12.68
N LEU A 143 -4.50 -4.42 13.08
CA LEU A 143 -5.61 -5.22 12.58
C LEU A 143 -5.86 -4.98 11.09
N TRP A 144 -5.78 -3.74 10.63
CA TRP A 144 -5.85 -3.41 9.20
C TRP A 144 -4.73 -4.08 8.40
N VAL A 145 -3.47 -4.03 8.86
CA VAL A 145 -2.34 -4.70 8.18
C VAL A 145 -2.58 -6.21 8.10
N VAL A 146 -3.01 -6.84 9.18
CA VAL A 146 -3.38 -8.27 9.19
C VAL A 146 -4.51 -8.54 8.19
N GLY A 147 -5.57 -7.72 8.22
CA GLY A 147 -6.73 -7.86 7.36
C GLY A 147 -6.36 -7.77 5.87
N GLN A 148 -5.62 -6.73 5.48
CA GLN A 148 -5.22 -6.53 4.08
C GLN A 148 -4.29 -7.65 3.56
N LEU A 149 -3.29 -8.07 4.35
CA LEU A 149 -2.37 -9.13 3.94
C LEU A 149 -3.08 -10.49 3.88
N SER A 150 -3.99 -10.78 4.82
CA SER A 150 -4.82 -11.99 4.77
C SER A 150 -5.76 -11.99 3.55
N PHE A 151 -6.41 -10.87 3.26
CA PHE A 151 -7.27 -10.75 2.08
C PHE A 151 -6.46 -10.85 0.78
N GLY A 152 -5.30 -10.18 0.71
CA GLY A 152 -4.38 -10.30 -0.43
C GLY A 152 -3.90 -11.74 -0.65
N SER A 153 -3.52 -12.45 0.42
CA SER A 153 -3.12 -13.86 0.34
C SER A 153 -4.25 -14.76 -0.19
N LEU A 154 -5.48 -14.55 0.30
CA LEU A 154 -6.66 -15.29 -0.15
C LEU A 154 -6.91 -15.05 -1.65
N VAL A 155 -6.85 -13.79 -2.08
CA VAL A 155 -7.04 -13.44 -3.49
C VAL A 155 -5.97 -14.09 -4.35
N ILE A 156 -4.68 -13.99 -4.00
CA ILE A 156 -3.59 -14.63 -4.77
C ILE A 156 -3.78 -16.15 -4.84
N ALA A 157 -4.24 -16.79 -3.76
CA ALA A 157 -4.46 -18.23 -3.72
C ALA A 157 -5.58 -18.69 -4.66
N ILE A 158 -6.67 -17.92 -4.77
CA ILE A 158 -7.86 -18.29 -5.56
C ILE A 158 -7.71 -17.86 -7.03
N LEU A 159 -6.97 -16.78 -7.27
CA LEU A 159 -6.92 -16.07 -8.54
C LEU A 159 -6.60 -16.97 -9.76
N PRO A 160 -5.60 -17.88 -9.72
CA PRO A 160 -5.30 -18.74 -10.87
C PRO A 160 -6.51 -19.56 -11.34
N SER A 161 -7.18 -20.23 -10.41
CA SER A 161 -8.33 -21.10 -10.74
C SER A 161 -9.51 -20.33 -11.36
N VAL A 162 -9.70 -19.08 -10.97
CA VAL A 162 -10.80 -18.25 -11.48
C VAL A 162 -10.42 -17.63 -12.82
N VAL A 163 -9.16 -17.23 -13.00
CA VAL A 163 -8.67 -16.63 -14.25
C VAL A 163 -8.61 -17.66 -15.38
N ASP A 164 -8.23 -18.90 -15.10
CA ASP A 164 -8.23 -19.98 -16.09
C ASP A 164 -9.63 -20.20 -16.70
N SER A 165 -10.69 -19.96 -15.93
CA SER A 165 -12.07 -20.15 -16.37
C SER A 165 -12.71 -18.89 -16.97
N PHE A 166 -12.37 -17.70 -16.46
CA PHE A 166 -13.08 -16.45 -16.76
C PHE A 166 -12.16 -15.31 -17.24
N GLY A 167 -10.87 -15.57 -17.44
CA GLY A 167 -9.91 -14.55 -17.82
C GLY A 167 -9.84 -13.39 -16.82
N VAL A 168 -9.61 -12.17 -17.32
CA VAL A 168 -9.54 -10.96 -16.51
C VAL A 168 -10.84 -10.65 -15.76
N ALA A 169 -11.98 -11.08 -16.30
CA ALA A 169 -13.28 -10.92 -15.64
C ALA A 169 -13.35 -11.69 -14.31
N GLY A 170 -12.61 -12.80 -14.20
CA GLY A 170 -12.53 -13.60 -12.99
C GLY A 170 -11.97 -12.85 -11.78
N PHE A 171 -11.19 -11.79 -11.98
CA PHE A 171 -10.74 -10.91 -10.91
C PHE A 171 -11.66 -9.70 -10.71
N TYR A 172 -11.97 -8.98 -11.79
CA TYR A 172 -12.64 -7.69 -11.69
C TYR A 172 -14.13 -7.77 -11.39
N VAL A 173 -14.84 -8.79 -11.86
CA VAL A 173 -16.29 -8.95 -11.58
C VAL A 173 -16.54 -9.29 -10.11
N PRO A 174 -15.85 -10.28 -9.48
CA PRO A 174 -15.97 -10.49 -8.03
C PRO A 174 -15.56 -9.27 -7.22
N LEU A 175 -14.50 -8.55 -7.63
CA LEU A 175 -14.07 -7.35 -6.92
C LEU A 175 -15.13 -6.24 -6.99
N ALA A 176 -15.79 -6.05 -8.14
CA ALA A 176 -16.93 -5.13 -8.28
C ALA A 176 -18.07 -5.52 -7.32
N ALA A 177 -18.40 -6.82 -7.25
CA ALA A 177 -19.41 -7.33 -6.32
C ALA A 177 -19.03 -7.06 -4.86
N ILE A 178 -17.76 -7.25 -4.49
CA ILE A 178 -17.25 -6.93 -3.15
C ILE A 178 -17.43 -5.44 -2.86
N PHE A 179 -17.04 -4.53 -3.77
CA PHE A 179 -17.26 -3.09 -3.56
C PHE A 179 -18.74 -2.73 -3.40
N LEU A 180 -19.65 -3.37 -4.12
CA LEU A 180 -21.09 -3.18 -3.94
C LEU A 180 -21.56 -3.70 -2.58
N LEU A 181 -21.04 -4.83 -2.10
CA LEU A 181 -21.36 -5.34 -0.76
C LEU A 181 -20.82 -4.41 0.35
N LEU A 182 -19.68 -3.78 0.16
CA LEU A 182 -19.14 -2.82 1.12
C LEU A 182 -20.02 -1.58 1.31
N ILE A 183 -20.95 -1.28 0.37
CA ILE A 183 -21.93 -0.20 0.50
C ILE A 183 -22.79 -0.36 1.77
N PHE A 184 -23.12 -1.59 2.16
CA PHE A 184 -23.89 -1.86 3.38
C PHE A 184 -23.13 -1.44 4.65
N LEU A 185 -21.79 -1.36 4.60
CA LEU A 185 -20.97 -0.93 5.74
C LEU A 185 -20.83 0.60 5.83
N VAL A 186 -21.16 1.34 4.78
CA VAL A 186 -21.00 2.81 4.73
C VAL A 186 -21.75 3.51 5.85
N ASN A 187 -22.94 3.04 6.18
CA ASN A 187 -23.77 3.63 7.25
C ASN A 187 -23.15 3.51 8.66
N HIS A 188 -22.12 2.68 8.81
CA HIS A 188 -21.37 2.51 10.05
C HIS A 188 -20.10 3.35 10.11
N LEU A 189 -19.72 4.03 9.01
CA LEU A 189 -18.60 4.97 9.02
C LEU A 189 -18.99 6.28 9.75
N PRO A 190 -18.00 6.98 10.35
CA PRO A 190 -18.21 8.33 10.88
C PRO A 190 -18.69 9.30 9.77
N THR A 191 -19.47 10.32 10.16
CA THR A 191 -20.01 11.28 9.18
C THR A 191 -19.11 12.48 8.96
N HIS A 192 -18.41 12.93 10.00
CA HIS A 192 -17.58 14.14 9.99
C HIS A 192 -16.44 14.03 11.00
N THR A 193 -15.45 14.90 10.85
CA THR A 193 -14.39 15.11 11.85
C THR A 193 -15.02 15.64 13.15
N PRO A 194 -14.73 15.04 14.33
CA PRO A 194 -15.16 15.60 15.61
C PRO A 194 -14.61 17.03 15.80
N SER A 195 -15.47 17.94 16.29
CA SER A 195 -15.13 19.34 16.54
C SER A 195 -13.98 19.54 17.58
N THR A 196 -13.62 18.47 18.29
CA THR A 196 -12.51 18.47 19.25
C THR A 196 -11.11 18.58 18.62
N LEU A 197 -10.97 18.28 17.33
CA LEU A 197 -9.69 18.41 16.60
C LEU A 197 -9.39 19.83 16.14
N GLU A 198 -10.33 20.77 16.22
CA GLU A 198 -10.09 22.18 15.89
C GLU A 198 -9.12 22.90 16.88
N LYS A 199 -8.82 22.30 18.03
CA LYS A 199 -7.97 22.88 19.08
C LYS A 199 -6.48 22.58 19.00
N TYR A 200 -6.02 21.82 18.00
CA TYR A 200 -4.59 21.67 17.78
C TYR A 200 -4.03 22.91 17.05
N ASN A 201 -3.98 24.02 17.79
CA ASN A 201 -3.19 25.20 17.40
C ASN A 201 -1.72 24.86 17.60
N VAL A 202 -1.05 24.63 16.49
CA VAL A 202 0.37 24.34 16.42
C VAL A 202 1.14 25.61 16.75
N GLU A 203 1.80 25.64 17.91
CA GLU A 203 2.84 26.63 18.20
C GLU A 203 4.01 26.42 17.23
N HIS A 204 4.38 27.47 16.54
CA HIS A 204 5.46 27.46 15.55
C HIS A 204 6.81 27.42 16.27
N SER A 205 7.44 26.25 16.31
CA SER A 205 8.88 26.15 16.52
C SER A 205 9.52 25.62 15.22
N SER A 206 9.88 26.55 14.35
CA SER A 206 10.55 26.23 13.09
C SER A 206 12.06 26.34 13.28
N GLU A 207 12.71 25.25 13.66
CA GLU A 207 14.14 25.12 13.43
C GLU A 207 14.38 24.61 12.01
N SER A 208 15.18 25.32 11.22
CA SER A 208 15.52 24.98 9.83
C SER A 208 16.03 23.55 9.67
N THR A 209 16.75 23.03 10.66
CA THR A 209 17.30 21.66 10.68
C THR A 209 16.20 20.60 10.73
N THR A 210 15.10 20.87 11.44
CA THR A 210 13.94 19.98 11.55
C THR A 210 13.22 19.86 10.21
N PHE A 211 13.05 20.96 9.49
CA PHE A 211 12.43 20.97 8.18
C PHE A 211 13.19 20.11 7.14
N ILE A 212 14.53 20.26 7.09
CA ILE A 212 15.37 19.46 6.18
C ILE A 212 15.23 17.96 6.47
N ARG A 213 15.23 17.56 7.73
CA ARG A 213 15.06 16.16 8.13
C ARG A 213 13.70 15.60 7.72
N VAL A 214 12.63 16.33 7.93
CA VAL A 214 11.29 15.93 7.47
C VAL A 214 11.27 15.77 5.94
N CYS A 215 11.86 16.69 5.18
CA CYS A 215 11.99 16.57 3.74
C CYS A 215 12.78 15.32 3.33
N MET A 216 13.90 15.03 3.99
CA MET A 216 14.69 13.81 3.75
C MET A 216 13.87 12.54 4.04
N GLY A 217 13.09 12.54 5.12
CA GLY A 217 12.19 11.44 5.46
C GLY A 217 11.10 11.22 4.40
N VAL A 218 10.46 12.29 3.92
CA VAL A 218 9.44 12.22 2.86
C VAL A 218 10.01 11.69 1.55
N VAL A 219 11.17 12.21 1.12
CA VAL A 219 11.87 11.71 -0.07
C VAL A 219 12.29 10.26 0.14
N GLY A 220 12.79 9.92 1.33
CA GLY A 220 13.15 8.55 1.67
C GLY A 220 11.97 7.58 1.59
N VAL A 221 10.79 7.97 2.09
CA VAL A 221 9.56 7.17 1.98
C VAL A 221 9.13 7.01 0.53
N PHE A 222 9.20 8.07 -0.27
CA PHE A 222 8.94 7.98 -1.71
C PHE A 222 9.86 6.97 -2.39
N VAL A 223 11.17 7.03 -2.14
CA VAL A 223 12.16 6.11 -2.70
C VAL A 223 11.93 4.68 -2.20
N PHE A 224 11.62 4.50 -0.91
CA PHE A 224 11.29 3.21 -0.31
C PHE A 224 10.12 2.54 -1.02
N TYR A 225 9.01 3.25 -1.15
CA TYR A 225 7.82 2.70 -1.79
C TYR A 225 7.98 2.52 -3.30
N SER A 226 8.81 3.33 -3.96
CA SER A 226 9.15 3.12 -5.37
C SER A 226 9.89 1.80 -5.58
N GLY A 227 10.91 1.50 -4.76
CA GLY A 227 11.60 0.22 -4.83
C GLY A 227 10.73 -0.96 -4.46
N LEU A 228 9.93 -0.83 -3.39
CA LEU A 228 9.03 -1.89 -2.95
C LEU A 228 7.98 -2.26 -3.99
N SER A 229 7.25 -1.26 -4.48
CA SER A 229 6.15 -1.50 -5.42
C SER A 229 6.65 -1.96 -6.78
N GLY A 230 7.82 -1.47 -7.21
CA GLY A 230 8.48 -1.94 -8.43
C GLY A 230 8.84 -3.42 -8.35
N ALA A 231 9.62 -3.81 -7.33
CA ALA A 231 10.00 -5.20 -7.12
C ALA A 231 8.77 -6.11 -6.95
N TRP A 232 7.82 -5.72 -6.09
CA TRP A 232 6.62 -6.51 -5.82
C TRP A 232 5.78 -6.75 -7.08
N THR A 233 5.61 -5.73 -7.91
CA THR A 233 4.79 -5.83 -9.14
C THR A 233 5.31 -6.89 -10.10
N TYR A 234 6.63 -7.09 -10.17
CA TYR A 234 7.24 -8.00 -11.13
C TYR A 234 7.84 -9.27 -10.52
N ILE A 235 7.73 -9.49 -9.21
CA ILE A 235 8.36 -10.64 -8.54
C ILE A 235 7.87 -11.99 -9.08
N GLU A 236 6.62 -12.09 -9.50
CA GLU A 236 6.06 -13.29 -10.16
C GLU A 236 6.78 -13.55 -11.49
N ARG A 237 7.06 -12.50 -12.25
CA ARG A 237 7.79 -12.62 -13.53
C ARG A 237 9.23 -13.08 -13.35
N VAL A 238 9.88 -12.69 -12.25
CA VAL A 238 11.22 -13.21 -11.89
C VAL A 238 11.17 -14.73 -11.69
N GLY A 239 10.20 -15.23 -10.94
CA GLY A 239 10.00 -16.67 -10.75
C GLY A 239 9.69 -17.40 -12.06
N ASN A 240 8.84 -16.82 -12.90
CA ASN A 240 8.49 -17.36 -14.22
C ASN A 240 9.71 -17.37 -15.16
N GLY A 241 10.50 -16.29 -15.19
CA GLY A 241 11.75 -16.20 -15.96
C GLY A 241 12.80 -17.22 -15.53
N ALA A 242 12.81 -17.62 -14.26
CA ALA A 242 13.63 -18.70 -13.73
C ALA A 242 13.08 -20.12 -14.03
N GLY A 243 11.96 -20.23 -14.76
CA GLY A 243 11.36 -21.51 -15.15
C GLY A 243 10.57 -22.18 -14.04
N LEU A 244 10.14 -21.46 -12.99
CA LEU A 244 9.29 -22.02 -11.94
C LEU A 244 7.83 -22.14 -12.41
N ASP A 245 7.16 -23.20 -11.98
CA ASP A 245 5.74 -23.39 -12.22
C ASP A 245 4.91 -22.30 -11.54
N ILE A 246 3.87 -21.82 -12.19
CA ILE A 246 2.99 -20.77 -11.69
C ILE A 246 2.34 -21.11 -10.35
N SER A 247 2.03 -22.39 -10.11
CA SER A 247 1.51 -22.87 -8.83
C SER A 247 2.52 -22.73 -7.69
N VAL A 248 3.79 -23.00 -7.96
CA VAL A 248 4.90 -22.83 -6.99
C VAL A 248 5.07 -21.35 -6.66
N ILE A 249 5.08 -20.48 -7.69
CA ILE A 249 5.20 -19.05 -7.52
C ILE A 249 4.04 -18.50 -6.68
N ASN A 250 2.79 -18.84 -7.03
CA ASN A 250 1.61 -18.36 -6.31
C ASN A 250 1.61 -18.81 -4.84
N ASN A 251 1.95 -20.08 -4.57
CA ASN A 251 2.07 -20.57 -3.20
C ASN A 251 3.15 -19.80 -2.41
N ALA A 252 4.28 -19.50 -3.04
CA ALA A 252 5.34 -18.70 -2.41
C ALA A 252 4.86 -17.27 -2.12
N LEU A 253 4.10 -16.63 -3.02
CA LEU A 253 3.54 -15.29 -2.81
C LEU A 253 2.48 -15.28 -1.69
N VAL A 254 1.67 -16.32 -1.56
CA VAL A 254 0.73 -16.49 -0.43
C VAL A 254 1.50 -16.56 0.88
N VAL A 255 2.51 -17.45 0.97
CA VAL A 255 3.34 -17.60 2.17
C VAL A 255 4.10 -16.31 2.48
N SER A 256 4.64 -15.62 1.46
CA SER A 256 5.33 -14.34 1.64
C SER A 256 4.41 -13.26 2.24
N SER A 257 3.14 -13.22 1.83
CA SER A 257 2.17 -12.28 2.39
C SER A 257 1.90 -12.57 3.88
N LEU A 258 1.85 -13.85 4.27
CA LEU A 258 1.75 -14.25 5.68
C LEU A 258 3.04 -13.90 6.46
N ALA A 259 4.22 -14.04 5.84
CA ALA A 259 5.48 -13.59 6.43
C ALA A 259 5.48 -12.08 6.70
N GLY A 260 4.80 -11.28 5.88
CA GLY A 260 4.57 -9.85 6.12
C GLY A 260 3.80 -9.59 7.42
N ILE A 261 2.82 -10.42 7.77
CA ILE A 261 2.11 -10.32 9.07
C ILE A 261 3.10 -10.53 10.22
N VAL A 262 3.95 -11.55 10.11
CA VAL A 262 5.00 -11.83 11.12
C VAL A 262 5.97 -10.65 11.23
N GLY A 263 6.35 -10.03 10.11
CA GLY A 263 7.20 -8.84 10.08
C GLY A 263 6.60 -7.66 10.85
N ALA A 264 5.34 -7.34 10.61
CA ALA A 264 4.62 -6.27 11.31
C ALA A 264 4.50 -6.54 12.83
N LEU A 265 4.15 -7.78 13.20
CA LEU A 265 4.08 -8.20 14.60
C LEU A 265 5.46 -8.14 15.29
N SER A 266 6.52 -8.57 14.59
CA SER A 266 7.90 -8.52 15.11
C SER A 266 8.33 -7.08 15.38
N ALA A 267 8.02 -6.13 14.49
CA ALA A 267 8.29 -4.71 14.70
C ALA A 267 7.54 -4.17 15.93
N SER A 268 6.28 -4.53 16.10
CA SER A 268 5.47 -4.13 17.26
C SER A 268 6.03 -4.66 18.59
N VAL A 269 6.45 -5.92 18.63
CA VAL A 269 7.03 -6.55 19.84
C VAL A 269 8.41 -5.99 20.17
N LEU A 270 9.25 -5.78 19.14
CA LEU A 270 10.59 -5.23 19.33
C LEU A 270 10.52 -3.76 19.72
N SER A 271 9.58 -3.02 19.12
CA SER A 271 9.36 -1.59 19.36
C SER A 271 10.69 -0.81 19.35
N THR A 272 10.95 0.02 20.36
CA THR A 272 12.18 0.82 20.52
C THR A 272 13.21 0.20 21.45
N LYS A 273 13.05 -1.07 21.87
CA LYS A 273 13.95 -1.74 22.83
C LYS A 273 15.44 -1.71 22.42
N TRP A 274 15.71 -1.79 21.10
CA TRP A 274 17.07 -1.74 20.54
C TRP A 274 17.34 -0.41 19.79
N GLY A 275 16.58 0.61 20.11
CA GLY A 275 16.56 1.85 19.32
C GLY A 275 15.90 1.64 17.96
N ARG A 276 16.03 2.62 17.06
CA ARG A 276 15.46 2.52 15.70
C ARG A 276 16.50 2.18 14.65
N LEU A 277 17.75 2.58 14.87
CA LEU A 277 18.83 2.40 13.90
C LEU A 277 19.10 0.92 13.59
N VAL A 278 19.27 0.11 14.64
CA VAL A 278 19.65 -1.31 14.45
C VAL A 278 18.56 -2.10 13.73
N PRO A 279 17.27 -2.10 14.17
CA PRO A 279 16.24 -2.86 13.48
C PRO A 279 15.97 -2.33 12.06
N ALA A 280 15.96 -1.01 11.84
CA ALA A 280 15.76 -0.46 10.50
C ALA A 280 16.91 -0.85 9.56
N SER A 281 18.17 -0.68 9.97
CA SER A 281 19.33 -1.05 9.16
C SER A 281 19.37 -2.54 8.85
N LEU A 282 19.06 -3.40 9.83
CA LEU A 282 18.95 -4.84 9.61
C LEU A 282 17.85 -5.17 8.59
N GLY A 283 16.68 -4.51 8.71
CA GLY A 283 15.60 -4.67 7.75
C GLY A 283 16.01 -4.30 6.33
N PHE A 284 16.72 -3.19 6.13
CA PHE A 284 17.23 -2.79 4.82
C PHE A 284 18.27 -3.75 4.27
N VAL A 285 19.23 -4.19 5.08
CA VAL A 285 20.27 -5.14 4.65
C VAL A 285 19.63 -6.45 4.19
N LEU A 286 18.70 -6.99 4.97
CA LEU A 286 17.99 -8.22 4.62
C LEU A 286 17.09 -8.04 3.39
N MET A 287 16.48 -6.86 3.21
CA MET A 287 15.67 -6.53 2.04
C MET A 287 16.53 -6.46 0.77
N VAL A 288 17.66 -5.76 0.82
CA VAL A 288 18.62 -5.71 -0.29
C VAL A 288 19.13 -7.10 -0.63
N ALA A 289 19.49 -7.90 0.39
CA ALA A 289 19.93 -9.28 0.18
C ALA A 289 18.85 -10.13 -0.50
N SER A 290 17.59 -10.00 -0.09
CA SER A 290 16.47 -10.73 -0.71
C SER A 290 16.28 -10.36 -2.19
N LEU A 291 16.40 -9.08 -2.55
CA LEU A 291 16.29 -8.61 -3.93
C LEU A 291 17.45 -9.11 -4.80
N ILE A 292 18.68 -9.05 -4.28
CA ILE A 292 19.87 -9.51 -5.00
C ILE A 292 19.85 -11.02 -5.23
N LEU A 293 19.41 -11.80 -4.25
CA LEU A 293 19.28 -13.26 -4.39
C LEU A 293 18.24 -13.69 -5.44
N LEU A 294 17.31 -12.80 -5.82
CA LEU A 294 16.37 -13.04 -6.92
C LEU A 294 16.97 -12.77 -8.31
N THR A 295 18.17 -12.19 -8.42
CA THR A 295 18.77 -11.83 -9.72
C THR A 295 19.62 -12.93 -10.35
N ASP A 296 20.00 -13.97 -9.61
CA ASP A 296 20.90 -15.05 -10.06
C ASP A 296 22.31 -14.58 -10.54
N THR A 297 22.65 -13.31 -10.35
CA THR A 297 23.84 -12.71 -10.98
C THR A 297 25.08 -12.70 -10.09
N ILE A 298 24.95 -12.45 -8.77
CA ILE A 298 26.13 -12.26 -7.89
C ILE A 298 26.60 -13.57 -7.27
N PHE A 299 25.65 -14.41 -6.79
CA PHE A 299 26.02 -15.60 -6.02
C PHE A 299 25.95 -16.89 -6.85
N PHE A 300 25.65 -16.81 -8.14
CA PHE A 300 25.37 -17.96 -9.01
C PHE A 300 24.40 -18.97 -8.36
N VAL A 301 23.49 -18.45 -7.51
CA VAL A 301 22.49 -19.26 -6.84
C VAL A 301 21.25 -19.27 -7.73
N ALA A 302 21.01 -20.40 -8.39
CA ALA A 302 19.82 -20.58 -9.20
C ALA A 302 18.55 -20.29 -8.37
N VAL A 303 17.59 -19.59 -8.96
CA VAL A 303 16.29 -19.29 -8.34
C VAL A 303 15.45 -20.57 -8.32
N THR A 304 15.73 -21.43 -7.36
CA THR A 304 14.96 -22.66 -7.12
C THR A 304 13.63 -22.31 -6.41
N PRO A 305 12.63 -23.23 -6.37
CA PRO A 305 11.40 -23.04 -5.60
C PRO A 305 11.64 -22.61 -4.15
N VAL A 306 12.63 -23.20 -3.48
CA VAL A 306 12.97 -22.89 -2.09
C VAL A 306 13.59 -21.50 -1.97
N VAL A 307 14.52 -21.16 -2.85
CA VAL A 307 15.15 -19.83 -2.88
C VAL A 307 14.11 -18.76 -3.15
N PHE A 308 13.23 -18.95 -4.11
CA PHE A 308 12.15 -18.02 -4.40
C PHE A 308 11.20 -17.83 -3.22
N LEU A 309 10.78 -18.92 -2.57
CA LEU A 309 9.93 -18.87 -1.38
C LEU A 309 10.59 -18.08 -0.24
N LEU A 310 11.85 -18.38 0.07
CA LEU A 310 12.56 -17.74 1.17
C LEU A 310 12.82 -16.26 0.88
N THR A 311 13.26 -15.92 -0.33
CA THR A 311 13.56 -14.53 -0.70
C THR A 311 12.31 -13.67 -0.79
N ALA A 312 11.22 -14.16 -1.39
CA ALA A 312 9.95 -13.46 -1.43
C ALA A 312 9.36 -13.26 -0.01
N SER A 313 9.48 -14.28 0.85
CA SER A 313 9.04 -14.20 2.25
C SER A 313 9.90 -13.21 3.04
N LEU A 314 11.21 -13.22 2.86
CA LEU A 314 12.13 -12.28 3.51
C LEU A 314 11.86 -10.84 3.05
N PHE A 315 11.66 -10.64 1.75
CA PHE A 315 11.30 -9.33 1.20
C PHE A 315 10.01 -8.77 1.84
N LYS A 316 8.96 -9.58 1.91
CA LYS A 316 7.68 -9.15 2.46
C LYS A 316 7.73 -8.93 3.98
N PHE A 317 8.46 -9.80 4.70
CA PHE A 317 8.73 -9.65 6.12
C PHE A 317 9.46 -8.33 6.40
N THR A 318 10.57 -8.08 5.71
CA THR A 318 11.39 -6.88 5.93
C THR A 318 10.66 -5.60 5.54
N TRP A 319 9.81 -5.63 4.52
CA TRP A 319 8.94 -4.52 4.15
C TRP A 319 8.09 -4.05 5.34
N THR A 320 7.29 -4.96 5.91
CA THR A 320 6.37 -4.63 7.01
C THR A 320 7.08 -4.41 8.34
N PHE A 321 8.24 -5.05 8.54
CA PHE A 321 9.10 -4.87 9.70
C PHE A 321 9.78 -3.50 9.74
N THR A 322 10.30 -3.01 8.61
CA THR A 322 11.09 -1.77 8.57
C THR A 322 10.22 -0.51 8.61
N LEU A 323 9.04 -0.56 7.99
CA LEU A 323 8.16 0.59 7.80
C LEU A 323 7.81 1.36 9.08
N PRO A 324 7.44 0.73 10.21
CA PRO A 324 7.11 1.46 11.44
C PRO A 324 8.28 2.31 11.97
N TYR A 325 9.52 1.82 11.85
CA TYR A 325 10.70 2.57 12.29
C TYR A 325 10.95 3.81 11.43
N LEU A 326 10.69 3.73 10.12
CA LEU A 326 10.79 4.88 9.21
C LEU A 326 9.75 5.94 9.54
N LEU A 327 8.49 5.55 9.64
CA LEU A 327 7.38 6.47 9.89
C LEU A 327 7.53 7.15 11.26
N SER A 328 7.90 6.40 12.30
CA SER A 328 8.10 6.96 13.63
C SER A 328 9.29 7.92 13.68
N SER A 329 10.37 7.67 12.92
CA SER A 329 11.51 8.59 12.86
C SER A 329 11.19 9.94 12.21
N ILE A 330 10.25 9.96 11.24
CA ILE A 330 9.74 11.21 10.66
C ILE A 330 8.85 11.94 11.69
N SER A 331 7.94 11.21 12.32
CA SER A 331 6.99 11.77 13.29
C SER A 331 7.69 12.47 14.45
N ASP A 332 8.80 11.92 14.96
CA ASP A 332 9.58 12.54 16.03
C ASP A 332 10.25 13.88 15.63
N ASN A 333 10.47 14.07 14.34
CA ASN A 333 11.03 15.29 13.79
C ASN A 333 9.95 16.30 13.35
N ASP A 334 8.67 15.98 13.50
CA ASP A 334 7.56 16.86 13.11
C ASP A 334 6.80 17.41 14.31
N ALA A 335 7.24 18.57 14.78
CA ALA A 335 6.52 19.30 15.83
C ALA A 335 5.12 19.80 15.37
N THR A 336 4.82 19.77 14.07
CA THR A 336 3.61 20.38 13.49
C THR A 336 2.49 19.39 13.19
N GLY A 337 2.77 18.08 13.17
CA GLY A 337 1.85 17.03 12.73
C GLY A 337 1.46 17.09 11.23
N ARG A 338 2.06 18.01 10.47
CA ARG A 338 1.78 18.17 9.03
C ARG A 338 2.51 17.16 8.16
N SER A 339 3.60 16.60 8.65
CA SER A 339 4.40 15.61 7.90
C SER A 339 3.61 14.37 7.55
N VAL A 340 2.65 13.95 8.38
CA VAL A 340 1.82 12.75 8.14
C VAL A 340 1.14 12.81 6.77
N VAL A 341 0.64 13.98 6.39
CA VAL A 341 -0.04 14.15 5.10
C VAL A 341 0.94 14.09 3.95
N VAL A 342 2.07 14.80 4.07
CA VAL A 342 3.11 14.84 3.04
C VAL A 342 3.76 13.45 2.89
N VAL A 343 3.93 12.73 4.00
CA VAL A 343 4.39 11.34 4.01
C VAL A 343 3.41 10.43 3.27
N ASN A 344 2.11 10.52 3.56
CA ASN A 344 1.10 9.71 2.85
C ASN A 344 1.06 10.01 1.35
N PHE A 345 1.22 11.27 0.96
CA PHE A 345 1.36 11.63 -0.45
C PHE A 345 2.65 11.03 -1.05
N GLY A 346 3.78 11.11 -0.33
CA GLY A 346 5.04 10.47 -0.72
C GLY A 346 4.91 8.97 -0.91
N ILE A 347 4.18 8.28 -0.02
CA ILE A 347 3.83 6.85 -0.15
C ILE A 347 3.08 6.62 -1.46
N GLY A 348 2.02 7.39 -1.72
CA GLY A 348 1.19 7.24 -2.93
C GLY A 348 1.99 7.48 -4.21
N CYS A 349 2.82 8.53 -4.24
CA CYS A 349 3.73 8.79 -5.36
C CYS A 349 4.74 7.66 -5.56
N GLY A 350 5.32 7.12 -4.48
CA GLY A 350 6.25 6.00 -4.54
C GLY A 350 5.60 4.73 -5.07
N LEU A 351 4.41 4.40 -4.58
CA LEU A 351 3.62 3.27 -5.08
C LEU A 351 3.33 3.37 -6.58
N ALA A 352 3.07 4.58 -7.08
CA ALA A 352 2.83 4.83 -8.48
C ALA A 352 4.13 4.80 -9.31
N ALA A 353 5.19 5.41 -8.80
CA ALA A 353 6.46 5.52 -9.52
C ALA A 353 7.17 4.16 -9.68
N GLY A 354 7.07 3.27 -8.68
CA GLY A 354 7.77 1.98 -8.70
C GLY A 354 7.48 1.13 -9.93
N PRO A 355 6.22 0.73 -10.19
CA PRO A 355 5.89 -0.08 -11.36
C PRO A 355 6.19 0.63 -12.68
N ALA A 356 6.03 1.98 -12.74
CA ALA A 356 6.34 2.76 -13.93
C ALA A 356 7.84 2.78 -14.22
N ILE A 357 8.68 3.05 -13.21
CA ILE A 357 10.15 3.03 -13.36
C ILE A 357 10.62 1.63 -13.74
N SER A 358 10.08 0.59 -13.08
CA SER A 358 10.38 -0.80 -13.41
C SER A 358 10.02 -1.14 -14.86
N ALA A 359 8.86 -0.66 -15.33
CA ALA A 359 8.43 -0.83 -16.71
C ALA A 359 9.38 -0.16 -17.71
N MET A 360 9.93 1.03 -17.38
CA MET A 360 10.87 1.76 -18.25
C MET A 360 12.24 1.10 -18.33
N VAL A 361 12.70 0.48 -17.25
CA VAL A 361 14.02 -0.16 -17.17
C VAL A 361 14.00 -1.55 -17.79
N LEU A 362 12.84 -2.19 -17.83
CA LEU A 362 12.71 -3.55 -18.35
C LEU A 362 13.16 -3.63 -19.82
N THR A 363 14.27 -4.29 -20.06
CA THR A 363 14.80 -4.57 -21.40
C THR A 363 14.53 -6.03 -21.79
N GLY A 364 13.61 -6.24 -22.71
CA GLY A 364 13.21 -7.61 -23.10
C GLY A 364 12.47 -8.36 -21.99
N ASN A 365 12.96 -9.55 -21.66
CA ASN A 365 12.40 -10.44 -20.64
C ASN A 365 13.34 -10.61 -19.42
N ASP A 366 14.31 -9.74 -19.26
CA ASP A 366 15.22 -9.77 -18.10
C ASP A 366 14.66 -8.90 -16.97
N TYR A 367 14.18 -9.54 -15.93
CA TYR A 367 13.60 -8.89 -14.74
C TYR A 367 14.65 -8.62 -13.64
N ALA A 368 15.91 -9.03 -13.83
CA ALA A 368 16.98 -8.80 -12.87
C ALA A 368 17.24 -7.30 -12.68
N ASP A 369 17.18 -6.50 -13.76
CA ASP A 369 17.37 -5.05 -13.70
C ASP A 369 16.37 -4.37 -12.74
N ILE A 370 15.14 -4.87 -12.68
CA ILE A 370 14.12 -4.36 -11.74
C ILE A 370 14.54 -4.62 -10.30
N MET A 371 15.06 -5.82 -10.01
CA MET A 371 15.52 -6.17 -8.66
C MET A 371 16.72 -5.33 -8.25
N TRP A 372 17.67 -5.09 -9.19
CA TRP A 372 18.83 -4.21 -8.96
C TRP A 372 18.43 -2.76 -8.68
N ILE A 373 17.55 -2.18 -9.48
CA ILE A 373 17.06 -0.81 -9.24
C ILE A 373 16.30 -0.71 -7.91
N SER A 374 15.49 -1.72 -7.61
CA SER A 374 14.78 -1.75 -6.33
C SER A 374 15.75 -1.86 -5.14
N ALA A 375 16.80 -2.67 -5.26
CA ALA A 375 17.87 -2.76 -4.26
C ALA A 375 18.60 -1.42 -4.09
N LEU A 376 18.92 -0.73 -5.20
CA LEU A 376 19.53 0.60 -5.19
C LEU A 376 18.63 1.60 -4.45
N PHE A 377 17.30 1.58 -4.70
CA PHE A 377 16.36 2.43 -3.98
C PHE A 377 16.36 2.15 -2.48
N MET A 378 16.48 0.89 -2.05
CA MET A 378 16.60 0.55 -0.63
C MET A 378 17.87 1.12 0.00
N VAL A 379 19.00 1.06 -0.71
CA VAL A 379 20.27 1.66 -0.24
C VAL A 379 20.14 3.19 -0.14
N ILE A 380 19.60 3.85 -1.17
CA ILE A 380 19.37 5.31 -1.15
C ILE A 380 18.45 5.69 0.00
N CYS A 381 17.37 4.94 0.20
CA CYS A 381 16.44 5.18 1.30
C CYS A 381 17.15 5.07 2.66
N LEU A 382 17.94 4.02 2.90
CA LEU A 382 18.70 3.87 4.12
C LEU A 382 19.60 5.09 4.36
N LEU A 383 20.35 5.53 3.33
CA LEU A 383 21.22 6.71 3.44
C LEU A 383 20.45 7.98 3.80
N LEU A 384 19.27 8.19 3.22
CA LEU A 384 18.40 9.33 3.54
C LEU A 384 17.86 9.26 4.97
N PHE A 385 17.62 8.06 5.49
CA PHE A 385 17.09 7.89 6.84
C PHE A 385 18.16 7.85 7.93
N LEU A 386 19.43 7.63 7.63
CA LEU A 386 20.50 7.59 8.65
C LEU A 386 20.47 8.79 9.62
N PRO A 387 20.36 10.05 9.14
CA PRO A 387 20.32 11.21 10.04
C PRO A 387 19.11 11.25 10.98
N LEU A 388 17.99 10.61 10.58
CA LEU A 388 16.78 10.53 11.38
C LEU A 388 16.86 9.38 12.40
N LEU A 389 17.48 8.25 12.00
CA LEU A 389 17.60 7.04 12.82
C LEU A 389 18.65 7.14 13.92
N PHE A 390 19.68 7.99 13.73
CA PHE A 390 20.71 8.25 14.76
C PHE A 390 20.22 9.10 15.94
N GLN A 391 19.05 9.75 15.83
CA GLN A 391 18.51 10.49 16.96
C GLN A 391 18.12 9.52 18.08
N LYS A 392 18.65 9.78 19.29
CA LYS A 392 18.18 9.11 20.50
C LYS A 392 16.72 9.54 20.71
N SER A 393 15.83 8.56 20.84
CA SER A 393 14.47 8.83 21.32
C SER A 393 14.62 9.43 22.74
N THR A 394 14.36 10.72 22.86
CA THR A 394 14.28 11.42 24.15
C THR A 394 13.07 10.95 24.93
#